data_ce56cba0f8099e3ad7df185d57f492ee
#
_entry.id   ce56cba0f8099e3ad7df185d57f492ee
#
_cell.length_a   1.000
_cell.length_b   1.000
_cell.length_c   1.000
_cell.angle_alpha   90.00
_cell.angle_beta   90.00
_cell.angle_gamma   90.00
#
_symmetry.space_group_name_H-M   'P 1'
#
loop_
_entity.id
_entity.type
_entity.pdbx_description
1 polymer ?
#
loop_
_entity_poly.entity_id
_entity_poly.type
_entity_poly.pdbx_seq_one_letter_code
_entity_poly.pdbx_strand_id
1 'polypeptide(L)'
;AGYVDCDGAVTTGCEINTTNDVFNCGSCGVACNSTNGTAMCQSSKCVIACYPGYGNCNGLVEDGCETNTQSSPNHCGGCGQTCSNNHISNPTCTNGVCSGACTTGWADCDSNKLTNGCETNTNTSVDNCGGCGNACSGNNIPSRSCANGVCNGSCASGYADCNGNKLTDGCETNTASDVSHCGACN
;
A
#
# COMPACT_ATOMS: atom_id res chain seq x y z
N ALA A 1 7.97 0.32 -49.39
CA ALA A 1 8.76 -0.44 -48.44
C ALA A 1 7.83 -0.91 -47.29
N GLY A 2 7.92 -2.18 -46.90
CA GLY A 2 7.08 -2.75 -45.81
C GLY A 2 6.16 -3.87 -46.26
N TYR A 3 5.94 -4.05 -47.56
CA TYR A 3 5.18 -5.18 -48.08
C TYR A 3 6.11 -6.37 -48.40
N VAL A 4 5.70 -7.56 -48.04
CA VAL A 4 6.43 -8.81 -48.21
C VAL A 4 5.48 -9.85 -48.77
N ASP A 5 6.00 -10.71 -49.68
CA ASP A 5 5.32 -11.92 -50.15
C ASP A 5 5.42 -13.01 -49.07
N CYS A 6 4.31 -13.26 -48.38
CA CYS A 6 4.25 -14.22 -47.27
C CYS A 6 3.70 -15.59 -47.65
N ASP A 7 3.07 -15.72 -48.84
CA ASP A 7 2.53 -16.98 -49.32
C ASP A 7 3.45 -17.63 -50.40
N GLY A 8 4.44 -16.90 -50.90
CA GLY A 8 5.34 -17.35 -51.94
C GLY A 8 4.71 -17.47 -53.34
N ALA A 9 3.53 -16.91 -53.52
CA ALA A 9 2.80 -16.97 -54.77
C ALA A 9 3.07 -15.76 -55.66
N VAL A 10 3.79 -15.95 -56.74
CA VAL A 10 4.15 -14.89 -57.64
C VAL A 10 2.93 -14.12 -58.19
N THR A 11 1.77 -14.76 -58.21
CA THR A 11 0.51 -14.16 -58.70
C THR A 11 -0.11 -13.16 -57.74
N THR A 12 0.15 -13.25 -56.45
CA THR A 12 -0.33 -12.31 -55.43
C THR A 12 0.68 -11.21 -55.14
N GLY A 13 1.96 -11.46 -55.37
CA GLY A 13 3.06 -10.52 -55.17
C GLY A 13 3.32 -10.26 -53.69
N CYS A 14 3.71 -9.02 -53.32
CA CYS A 14 3.94 -8.63 -51.92
C CYS A 14 2.61 -8.14 -51.31
N GLU A 15 1.87 -9.03 -50.67
CA GLU A 15 0.49 -8.80 -50.24
C GLU A 15 0.37 -8.33 -48.76
N ILE A 16 1.36 -8.60 -47.92
CA ILE A 16 1.31 -8.30 -46.47
C ILE A 16 2.17 -7.07 -46.13
N ASN A 17 1.55 -6.11 -45.47
CA ASN A 17 2.28 -4.95 -44.94
C ASN A 17 2.80 -5.25 -43.50
N THR A 18 4.03 -5.68 -43.40
CA THR A 18 4.67 -6.05 -42.14
C THR A 18 4.96 -4.87 -41.19
N THR A 19 4.68 -3.63 -41.63
CA THR A 19 4.88 -2.45 -40.77
C THR A 19 3.72 -2.19 -39.85
N ASN A 20 2.51 -2.76 -40.12
CA ASN A 20 1.29 -2.54 -39.35
C ASN A 20 0.40 -3.76 -39.18
N ASP A 21 0.75 -4.91 -39.75
CA ASP A 21 0.00 -6.16 -39.60
C ASP A 21 0.41 -6.82 -38.31
N VAL A 22 -0.56 -7.02 -37.40
CA VAL A 22 -0.35 -7.60 -36.05
C VAL A 22 0.03 -9.09 -36.08
N PHE A 23 -0.28 -9.82 -37.16
CA PHE A 23 0.07 -11.22 -37.33
C PHE A 23 1.37 -11.45 -38.11
N ASN A 24 1.91 -10.39 -38.74
CA ASN A 24 3.11 -10.43 -39.54
C ASN A 24 4.04 -9.25 -39.21
N CYS A 25 4.18 -8.90 -37.95
CA CYS A 25 4.88 -7.69 -37.54
C CYS A 25 6.39 -7.78 -37.72
N GLY A 26 6.94 -6.97 -38.63
CA GLY A 26 8.37 -6.99 -38.97
C GLY A 26 8.74 -8.09 -39.96
N SER A 27 8.05 -9.22 -40.00
CA SER A 27 8.23 -10.31 -40.96
C SER A 27 7.03 -11.25 -40.97
N CYS A 28 6.94 -12.08 -42.01
CA CYS A 28 5.86 -13.07 -42.15
C CYS A 28 5.78 -14.01 -40.94
N GLY A 29 4.58 -14.23 -40.42
CA GLY A 29 4.28 -15.15 -39.35
C GLY A 29 4.68 -14.68 -37.94
N VAL A 30 5.23 -13.46 -37.80
CA VAL A 30 5.52 -12.88 -36.48
C VAL A 30 4.28 -12.18 -35.95
N ALA A 31 3.52 -12.90 -35.11
CA ALA A 31 2.33 -12.37 -34.46
C ALA A 31 2.68 -11.66 -33.14
N CYS A 32 2.13 -10.46 -32.95
CA CYS A 32 2.25 -9.76 -31.68
C CYS A 32 1.36 -10.41 -30.61
N ASN A 33 1.90 -10.61 -29.41
CA ASN A 33 1.15 -11.18 -28.29
C ASN A 33 0.11 -10.18 -27.76
N SER A 34 -1.12 -10.66 -27.50
CA SER A 34 -2.23 -9.86 -26.98
C SER A 34 -2.68 -10.31 -25.59
N THR A 35 -1.87 -11.10 -24.88
CA THR A 35 -2.21 -11.57 -23.53
C THR A 35 -2.45 -10.38 -22.60
N ASN A 36 -3.66 -10.31 -22.03
CA ASN A 36 -4.12 -9.26 -21.12
C ASN A 36 -3.94 -7.81 -21.66
N GLY A 37 -3.95 -7.64 -22.96
CA GLY A 37 -3.78 -6.33 -23.59
C GLY A 37 -4.21 -6.30 -25.05
N THR A 38 -4.12 -5.13 -25.66
CA THR A 38 -4.32 -4.93 -27.08
C THR A 38 -2.95 -4.79 -27.77
N ALA A 39 -2.61 -5.79 -28.57
CA ALA A 39 -1.39 -5.75 -29.35
C ALA A 39 -1.58 -4.91 -30.63
N MET A 40 -0.53 -4.22 -31.03
CA MET A 40 -0.44 -3.45 -32.26
C MET A 40 0.93 -3.66 -32.92
N CYS A 41 0.98 -3.59 -34.24
CA CYS A 41 2.24 -3.50 -34.96
C CYS A 41 2.49 -2.05 -35.39
N GLN A 42 3.56 -1.47 -34.89
CA GLN A 42 3.93 -0.08 -35.26
C GLN A 42 5.36 -0.04 -35.78
N SER A 43 5.49 0.38 -37.02
CA SER A 43 6.80 0.48 -37.72
C SER A 43 7.61 -0.82 -37.62
N SER A 44 6.98 -1.96 -37.92
CA SER A 44 7.57 -3.32 -37.86
C SER A 44 7.99 -3.77 -36.47
N LYS A 45 7.40 -3.20 -35.41
CA LYS A 45 7.63 -3.62 -34.01
C LYS A 45 6.30 -3.84 -33.31
N CYS A 46 6.23 -4.93 -32.56
CA CYS A 46 5.10 -5.16 -31.65
C CYS A 46 5.13 -4.14 -30.50
N VAL A 47 3.96 -3.60 -30.19
CA VAL A 47 3.69 -2.82 -28.98
C VAL A 47 2.41 -3.34 -28.37
N ILE A 48 2.26 -3.21 -27.04
CA ILE A 48 1.07 -3.66 -26.33
C ILE A 48 0.55 -2.59 -25.39
N ALA A 49 -0.76 -2.41 -25.38
CA ALA A 49 -1.48 -1.61 -24.37
C ALA A 49 -2.18 -2.57 -23.42
N CYS A 50 -1.73 -2.62 -22.17
CA CYS A 50 -2.29 -3.52 -21.15
C CYS A 50 -3.70 -3.13 -20.76
N TYR A 51 -4.55 -4.14 -20.50
CA TYR A 51 -5.84 -3.91 -19.89
C TYR A 51 -5.69 -3.42 -18.43
N PRO A 52 -6.70 -2.69 -17.90
CA PRO A 52 -6.69 -2.26 -16.51
C PRO A 52 -6.45 -3.45 -15.56
N GLY A 53 -5.50 -3.28 -14.64
CA GLY A 53 -5.12 -4.32 -13.68
C GLY A 53 -4.04 -5.29 -14.15
N TYR A 54 -3.49 -5.08 -15.35
CA TYR A 54 -2.35 -5.83 -15.85
C TYR A 54 -1.20 -4.91 -16.23
N GLY A 55 0.02 -5.43 -16.26
CA GLY A 55 1.22 -4.72 -16.66
C GLY A 55 2.20 -5.63 -17.38
N ASN A 56 2.89 -5.09 -18.37
CA ASN A 56 4.12 -5.68 -18.92
C ASN A 56 5.27 -5.20 -18.04
N CYS A 57 5.56 -5.93 -16.98
CA CYS A 57 6.49 -5.48 -15.95
C CYS A 57 7.94 -5.90 -16.22
N ASN A 58 8.16 -6.82 -17.14
CA ASN A 58 9.50 -7.21 -17.58
C ASN A 58 9.94 -6.43 -18.84
N GLY A 59 9.02 -5.71 -19.51
CA GLY A 59 9.29 -4.95 -20.73
C GLY A 59 9.36 -5.79 -22.00
N LEU A 60 9.05 -7.09 -21.93
CA LEU A 60 9.03 -7.98 -23.09
C LEU A 60 7.63 -8.00 -23.69
N VAL A 61 7.51 -7.65 -24.96
CA VAL A 61 6.21 -7.63 -25.66
C VAL A 61 5.80 -9.04 -26.13
N GLU A 62 6.72 -9.99 -26.11
CA GLU A 62 6.53 -11.36 -26.57
C GLU A 62 5.63 -12.19 -25.64
N ASP A 63 5.54 -11.87 -24.37
CA ASP A 63 4.69 -12.53 -23.39
C ASP A 63 3.43 -11.73 -23.01
N GLY A 64 3.33 -10.52 -23.51
CA GLY A 64 2.14 -9.68 -23.34
C GLY A 64 2.18 -8.85 -22.06
N CYS A 65 1.02 -8.74 -21.40
CA CYS A 65 0.91 -8.11 -20.07
C CYS A 65 0.79 -9.21 -19.02
N GLU A 66 1.92 -9.76 -18.64
CA GLU A 66 2.05 -10.99 -17.85
C GLU A 66 1.71 -10.81 -16.37
N THR A 67 1.77 -9.59 -15.86
CA THR A 67 1.64 -9.34 -14.44
C THR A 67 0.27 -8.81 -14.08
N ASN A 68 -0.45 -9.51 -13.17
CA ASN A 68 -1.66 -9.00 -12.57
C ASN A 68 -1.32 -8.03 -11.44
N THR A 69 -1.48 -6.73 -11.68
CA THR A 69 -1.15 -5.67 -10.72
C THR A 69 -2.23 -5.46 -9.65
N GLN A 70 -3.37 -6.14 -9.77
CA GLN A 70 -4.43 -6.07 -8.76
C GLN A 70 -4.27 -7.08 -7.64
N SER A 71 -3.44 -8.12 -7.83
CA SER A 71 -3.28 -9.19 -6.85
C SER A 71 -1.83 -9.51 -6.49
N SER A 72 -0.86 -8.98 -7.23
CA SER A 72 0.57 -9.21 -6.97
C SER A 72 1.10 -8.26 -5.89
N PRO A 73 1.58 -8.75 -4.74
CA PRO A 73 2.17 -7.88 -3.71
C PRO A 73 3.44 -7.13 -4.16
N ASN A 74 4.16 -7.67 -5.16
CA ASN A 74 5.38 -7.05 -5.70
C ASN A 74 5.11 -6.02 -6.80
N HIS A 75 3.87 -5.97 -7.31
CA HIS A 75 3.45 -5.09 -8.40
C HIS A 75 2.06 -4.49 -8.12
N CYS A 76 1.78 -4.16 -6.86
CA CYS A 76 0.45 -3.76 -6.41
C CYS A 76 0.05 -2.37 -6.90
N GLY A 77 -0.93 -2.32 -7.78
CA GLY A 77 -1.37 -1.09 -8.43
C GLY A 77 -0.52 -0.67 -9.63
N GLY A 78 0.63 -1.34 -9.86
CA GLY A 78 1.51 -1.05 -10.99
C GLY A 78 2.82 -1.82 -10.95
N CYS A 79 3.54 -1.87 -12.07
CA CYS A 79 4.82 -2.55 -12.13
C CYS A 79 5.83 -1.97 -11.12
N GLY A 80 6.47 -2.83 -10.34
CA GLY A 80 7.48 -2.46 -9.36
C GLY A 80 6.94 -1.85 -8.06
N GLN A 81 5.63 -1.71 -7.91
CA GLN A 81 5.00 -1.24 -6.68
C GLN A 81 4.91 -2.41 -5.67
N THR A 82 5.90 -2.54 -4.82
CA THR A 82 5.97 -3.61 -3.81
C THR A 82 5.35 -3.14 -2.51
N CYS A 83 4.38 -3.90 -2.00
CA CYS A 83 3.79 -3.64 -0.68
C CYS A 83 4.86 -3.75 0.41
N SER A 84 4.89 -2.77 1.32
CA SER A 84 5.79 -2.78 2.45
C SER A 84 5.53 -3.98 3.36
N ASN A 85 6.60 -4.57 3.89
CA ASN A 85 6.54 -5.60 4.92
C ASN A 85 6.85 -5.05 6.33
N ASN A 86 6.96 -3.72 6.46
CA ASN A 86 7.28 -3.08 7.74
C ASN A 86 6.12 -3.30 8.72
N HIS A 87 6.34 -4.14 9.71
CA HIS A 87 5.37 -4.54 10.75
C HIS A 87 4.02 -5.04 10.18
N ILE A 88 4.02 -5.60 8.97
CA ILE A 88 2.86 -6.26 8.37
C ILE A 88 3.10 -7.77 8.29
N SER A 89 2.19 -8.55 8.86
CA SER A 89 2.16 -9.99 8.68
C SER A 89 1.52 -10.32 7.34
N ASN A 90 2.29 -10.95 6.44
CA ASN A 90 1.83 -11.35 5.10
C ASN A 90 1.21 -10.18 4.30
N PRO A 91 2.04 -9.28 3.75
CA PRO A 91 1.55 -8.25 2.86
C PRO A 91 0.80 -8.86 1.67
N THR A 92 -0.36 -8.33 1.35
CA THR A 92 -1.19 -8.78 0.22
C THR A 92 -1.56 -7.59 -0.66
N CYS A 93 -1.96 -7.89 -1.89
CA CYS A 93 -2.51 -6.90 -2.81
C CYS A 93 -3.94 -7.29 -3.14
N THR A 94 -4.86 -6.36 -2.96
CA THR A 94 -6.27 -6.58 -3.30
C THR A 94 -6.78 -5.38 -4.08
N ASN A 95 -7.25 -5.63 -5.30
CA ASN A 95 -7.72 -4.57 -6.21
C ASN A 95 -6.68 -3.46 -6.42
N GLY A 96 -5.39 -3.81 -6.50
CA GLY A 96 -4.32 -2.85 -6.69
C GLY A 96 -3.96 -2.01 -5.46
N VAL A 97 -4.47 -2.38 -4.27
CA VAL A 97 -4.20 -1.71 -2.99
C VAL A 97 -3.49 -2.68 -2.05
N CYS A 98 -2.39 -2.22 -1.46
CA CYS A 98 -1.66 -3.00 -0.46
C CYS A 98 -2.47 -3.14 0.83
N SER A 99 -2.49 -4.36 1.36
CA SER A 99 -3.20 -4.72 2.58
C SER A 99 -2.40 -5.73 3.41
N GLY A 100 -2.94 -6.12 4.54
CA GLY A 100 -2.30 -7.00 5.51
C GLY A 100 -2.53 -6.49 6.93
N ALA A 101 -2.49 -7.41 7.90
CA ALA A 101 -2.65 -7.06 9.30
C ALA A 101 -1.34 -6.50 9.87
N CYS A 102 -1.44 -5.41 10.61
CA CYS A 102 -0.30 -4.92 11.39
C CYS A 102 0.05 -5.91 12.51
N THR A 103 1.32 -6.06 12.81
CA THR A 103 1.77 -6.83 13.97
C THR A 103 1.33 -6.13 15.26
N THR A 104 1.10 -6.92 16.30
CA THR A 104 0.62 -6.40 17.61
C THR A 104 1.49 -5.25 18.11
N GLY A 105 0.85 -4.16 18.50
CA GLY A 105 1.52 -2.94 18.97
C GLY A 105 1.96 -1.98 17.88
N TRP A 106 1.61 -2.25 16.62
CA TRP A 106 1.86 -1.36 15.50
C TRP A 106 0.57 -1.03 14.75
N ALA A 107 0.51 0.12 14.13
CA ALA A 107 -0.62 0.57 13.33
C ALA A 107 -0.15 1.33 12.09
N ASP A 108 -0.96 1.27 11.04
CA ASP A 108 -0.87 2.09 9.85
C ASP A 108 -1.75 3.32 10.08
N CYS A 109 -1.14 4.43 10.45
CA CYS A 109 -1.85 5.64 10.82
C CYS A 109 -2.01 6.65 9.69
N ASP A 110 -1.33 6.45 8.58
CA ASP A 110 -1.44 7.29 7.39
C ASP A 110 -2.15 6.60 6.21
N SER A 111 -2.53 5.32 6.38
CA SER A 111 -3.19 4.49 5.36
C SER A 111 -2.30 4.18 4.14
N ASN A 112 -0.98 4.12 4.33
CA ASN A 112 -0.02 3.94 3.26
C ASN A 112 0.81 2.64 3.39
N LYS A 113 0.15 1.50 3.34
CA LYS A 113 0.81 0.19 3.41
C LYS A 113 1.70 -0.14 2.20
N LEU A 114 1.65 0.68 1.15
CA LEU A 114 2.54 0.50 0.01
C LEU A 114 3.99 0.88 0.36
N THR A 115 4.20 2.04 0.94
CA THR A 115 5.54 2.62 1.13
C THR A 115 6.14 2.39 2.50
N ASN A 116 5.37 2.56 3.58
CA ASN A 116 5.87 2.53 4.95
C ASN A 116 5.26 1.43 5.84
N GLY A 117 4.18 0.78 5.40
CA GLY A 117 3.60 -0.35 6.13
C GLY A 117 2.80 0.06 7.36
N CYS A 118 3.10 -0.56 8.51
CA CYS A 118 2.54 -0.17 9.80
C CYS A 118 3.65 0.56 10.58
N GLU A 119 3.72 1.86 10.39
CA GLU A 119 4.85 2.70 10.77
C GLU A 119 4.79 3.19 12.23
N THR A 120 3.60 3.13 12.85
CA THR A 120 3.40 3.72 14.17
C THR A 120 3.41 2.68 15.27
N ASN A 121 4.36 2.81 16.23
CA ASN A 121 4.38 1.97 17.43
C ASN A 121 3.36 2.48 18.46
N THR A 122 2.21 1.80 18.54
CA THR A 122 1.12 2.16 19.45
C THR A 122 1.36 1.71 20.90
N ASN A 123 2.37 0.88 21.15
CA ASN A 123 2.74 0.48 22.50
C ASN A 123 3.53 1.55 23.26
N THR A 124 4.24 2.45 22.55
CA THR A 124 5.15 3.41 23.19
C THR A 124 4.93 4.85 22.77
N SER A 125 4.19 5.10 21.69
CA SER A 125 3.91 6.45 21.22
C SER A 125 2.89 7.14 22.13
N VAL A 126 3.28 8.27 22.72
CA VAL A 126 2.38 9.06 23.59
C VAL A 126 1.25 9.73 22.83
N ASP A 127 1.42 9.92 21.52
CA ASP A 127 0.43 10.58 20.66
C ASP A 127 -0.45 9.56 19.90
N ASN A 128 -0.11 8.25 20.02
CA ASN A 128 -0.85 7.15 19.37
C ASN A 128 -0.99 5.94 20.31
N CYS A 129 -1.21 6.18 21.58
CA CYS A 129 -1.16 5.12 22.61
C CYS A 129 -2.37 4.18 22.51
N GLY A 130 -2.10 2.92 22.19
CA GLY A 130 -3.13 1.91 21.96
C GLY A 130 -3.83 2.01 20.60
N GLY A 131 -3.55 3.04 19.80
CA GLY A 131 -4.14 3.23 18.47
C GLY A 131 -3.81 4.60 17.87
N CYS A 132 -4.03 4.73 16.56
CA CYS A 132 -3.76 5.97 15.85
C CYS A 132 -4.57 7.14 16.42
N GLY A 133 -3.90 8.26 16.65
CA GLY A 133 -4.52 9.49 17.15
C GLY A 133 -4.91 9.47 18.64
N ASN A 134 -4.63 8.39 19.34
CA ASN A 134 -4.87 8.29 20.79
C ASN A 134 -3.74 9.00 21.55
N ALA A 135 -3.81 10.31 21.66
CA ALA A 135 -2.84 11.09 22.42
C ALA A 135 -3.15 11.04 23.92
N CYS A 136 -2.20 10.59 24.71
CA CYS A 136 -2.33 10.62 26.17
C CYS A 136 -2.55 12.02 26.69
N SER A 137 -3.52 12.24 27.58
CA SER A 137 -3.80 13.53 28.18
C SER A 137 -2.59 14.09 28.94
N GLY A 138 -2.36 15.37 28.79
CA GLY A 138 -1.37 16.12 29.58
C GLY A 138 -1.95 16.82 30.81
N ASN A 139 -3.26 16.64 31.06
CA ASN A 139 -3.95 17.33 32.14
C ASN A 139 -3.40 16.87 33.50
N ASN A 140 -2.70 17.76 34.19
CA ASN A 140 -2.01 17.51 35.45
C ASN A 140 -1.05 16.31 35.44
N ILE A 141 -0.50 15.95 34.24
CA ILE A 141 0.55 14.93 34.10
C ILE A 141 1.79 15.61 33.50
N PRO A 142 2.81 15.96 34.29
CA PRO A 142 4.01 16.65 33.82
C PRO A 142 4.82 15.86 32.81
N SER A 143 4.82 14.54 32.92
CA SER A 143 5.55 13.65 32.01
C SER A 143 4.63 12.51 31.57
N ARG A 144 4.00 12.72 30.40
CA ARG A 144 3.16 11.69 29.77
C ARG A 144 4.04 10.53 29.27
N SER A 145 3.53 9.31 29.38
CA SER A 145 4.16 8.15 28.78
C SER A 145 3.10 7.17 28.28
N CYS A 146 3.50 6.32 27.37
CA CYS A 146 2.70 5.19 26.87
C CYS A 146 3.50 3.91 27.10
N ALA A 147 2.89 2.93 27.71
CA ALA A 147 3.50 1.62 27.90
C ALA A 147 2.48 0.52 27.61
N ASN A 148 2.84 -0.41 26.72
CA ASN A 148 1.97 -1.49 26.27
C ASN A 148 0.59 -1.00 25.77
N GLY A 149 0.57 0.16 25.09
CA GLY A 149 -0.67 0.74 24.56
C GLY A 149 -1.57 1.39 25.61
N VAL A 150 -1.08 1.61 26.82
CA VAL A 150 -1.80 2.27 27.91
C VAL A 150 -1.10 3.55 28.31
N CYS A 151 -1.87 4.64 28.42
CA CYS A 151 -1.37 5.93 28.87
C CYS A 151 -1.00 5.89 30.36
N ASN A 152 0.21 6.37 30.65
CA ASN A 152 0.78 6.42 31.99
C ASN A 152 1.37 7.81 32.26
N GLY A 153 1.90 7.95 33.44
CA GLY A 153 2.51 9.18 33.93
C GLY A 153 2.04 9.46 35.36
N SER A 154 2.90 10.07 36.15
CA SER A 154 2.55 10.47 37.52
C SER A 154 1.72 11.74 37.48
N CYS A 155 0.68 11.81 38.28
CA CYS A 155 -0.07 13.04 38.50
C CYS A 155 0.81 14.11 39.15
N ALA A 156 0.56 15.36 38.83
CA ALA A 156 1.12 16.48 39.54
C ALA A 156 0.68 16.47 41.01
N SER A 157 1.50 17.07 41.90
CA SER A 157 1.18 17.13 43.32
C SER A 157 -0.20 17.78 43.54
N GLY A 158 -1.04 17.16 44.35
CA GLY A 158 -2.40 17.60 44.63
C GLY A 158 -3.45 17.19 43.59
N TYR A 159 -3.08 16.35 42.63
CA TYR A 159 -4.02 15.80 41.64
C TYR A 159 -3.97 14.28 41.64
N ALA A 160 -5.08 13.65 41.26
CA ALA A 160 -5.22 12.21 41.06
C ALA A 160 -6.08 11.89 39.84
N ASP A 161 -5.79 10.73 39.27
CA ASP A 161 -6.64 10.06 38.25
C ASP A 161 -7.59 9.13 39.02
N CYS A 162 -8.80 9.56 39.22
CA CYS A 162 -9.77 8.81 40.05
C CYS A 162 -10.67 7.88 39.21
N ASN A 163 -10.71 8.06 37.91
CA ASN A 163 -11.47 7.21 37.00
C ASN A 163 -10.64 6.21 36.20
N GLY A 164 -9.30 6.30 36.27
CA GLY A 164 -8.37 5.42 35.57
C GLY A 164 -8.19 5.78 34.08
N ASN A 165 -8.57 6.97 33.65
CA ASN A 165 -8.60 7.33 32.24
C ASN A 165 -7.58 8.41 31.86
N LYS A 166 -6.30 8.08 31.97
CA LYS A 166 -5.22 8.99 31.56
C LYS A 166 -5.12 9.25 30.05
N LEU A 167 -5.91 8.55 29.25
CA LEU A 167 -5.96 8.82 27.81
C LEU A 167 -6.69 10.12 27.52
N THR A 168 -7.88 10.32 28.06
CA THR A 168 -8.77 11.42 27.68
C THR A 168 -8.71 12.61 28.63
N ASP A 169 -8.72 12.38 29.93
CA ASP A 169 -8.87 13.45 30.94
C ASP A 169 -7.68 13.60 31.89
N GLY A 170 -6.77 12.61 31.92
CA GLY A 170 -5.52 12.73 32.64
C GLY A 170 -5.64 12.52 34.16
N CYS A 171 -5.15 13.48 34.96
CA CYS A 171 -5.37 13.50 36.41
C CYS A 171 -6.37 14.61 36.72
N GLU A 172 -7.65 14.26 36.63
CA GLU A 172 -8.76 15.19 36.60
C GLU A 172 -9.16 15.71 37.98
N THR A 173 -8.86 14.99 39.03
CA THR A 173 -9.35 15.30 40.37
C THR A 173 -8.33 16.08 41.19
N ASN A 174 -8.71 17.27 41.70
CA ASN A 174 -7.88 18.06 42.60
C ASN A 174 -8.08 17.58 44.04
N THR A 175 -7.20 16.69 44.52
CA THR A 175 -7.25 16.10 45.88
C THR A 175 -6.82 17.09 46.97
N ALA A 176 -6.28 18.25 46.65
CA ALA A 176 -5.92 19.28 47.60
C ALA A 176 -7.10 20.15 48.03
N SER A 177 -8.15 20.28 47.18
CA SER A 177 -9.28 21.19 47.46
C SER A 177 -10.65 20.59 47.28
N ASP A 178 -10.77 19.41 46.65
CA ASP A 178 -12.09 18.73 46.48
C ASP A 178 -12.48 18.05 47.81
N VAL A 179 -13.56 18.54 48.37
CA VAL A 179 -14.10 18.02 49.67
C VAL A 179 -14.52 16.55 49.61
N SER A 180 -14.87 16.06 48.40
CA SER A 180 -15.28 14.66 48.21
C SER A 180 -14.08 13.73 47.99
N HIS A 181 -12.93 14.26 47.67
CA HIS A 181 -11.70 13.50 47.33
C HIS A 181 -10.48 14.04 48.10
N CYS A 182 -10.69 14.58 49.31
CA CYS A 182 -9.61 15.21 50.09
C CYS A 182 -8.50 14.20 50.42
N GLY A 183 -7.31 14.39 49.85
CA GLY A 183 -6.13 13.57 50.03
C GLY A 183 -5.99 12.35 49.11
N ALA A 184 -7.08 11.79 48.60
CA ALA A 184 -7.08 10.64 47.68
C ALA A 184 -8.42 10.46 46.94
N CYS A 185 -8.43 9.58 45.92
CA CYS A 185 -9.70 9.12 45.32
C CYS A 185 -10.51 8.30 46.34
N ASN A 186 -11.81 8.57 46.43
CA ASN A 186 -12.77 7.85 47.31
C ASN A 186 -13.71 7.02 46.42
#